data_0cbf9f05231b0beb3fecd6b964edda88
#
_entry.id   0cbf9f05231b0beb3fecd6b964edda88
#
_cell.length_a   1.000
_cell.length_b   1.000
_cell.length_c   1.000
_cell.angle_alpha   90.00
_cell.angle_beta   90.00
_cell.angle_gamma   90.00
#
_symmetry.space_group_name_H-M   'P 1'
#
loop_
_entity.id
_entity.type
_entity.pdbx_description
1 polymer ?
#
loop_
_entity_poly.entity_id
_entity_poly.type
_entity_poly.pdbx_seq_one_letter_code
_entity_poly.pdbx_strand_id
1 'polypeptide(L)'
;MFRRTAIAAALLVASTAIPAQASAVPAAQQGWPRTISGETADRYPEGISWDPTRQAFLVGSLATGRVSAVDRSGRSRVVSEAPGVSTFGLHVDTARNRFLVTYADMGVGENSSEATANVQSGVAIYNLRTGRLERRVDLNTPRLNPPGGKHTANDLAIDQRGNAYVTDPSGDAIYKVTPDGKASVLVRDARLQGETIGMNGIVWDPAGYLLAVRYDNGKLYRISPHGAITEVRLAQPLLGGDGLAFTADRKLVAVTNKLGAASVEAVTVLRSSDGYRSAQVLTGQAWPIPGPTTIAISPYGAYVLSGRLEVLLSGGESDEFDLRRF
;
A
#
# COMPACT_ATOMS: atom_id res chain seq x y z
N MET A 1 8.17 40.87 -89.62
CA MET A 1 9.19 40.02 -88.95
C MET A 1 9.35 40.47 -87.48
N PHE A 2 8.51 40.00 -86.56
CA PHE A 2 8.56 40.40 -85.15
C PHE A 2 8.83 39.19 -84.26
N ARG A 3 9.96 39.21 -83.59
CA ARG A 3 10.35 38.21 -82.58
C ARG A 3 9.63 38.51 -81.26
N ARG A 4 8.89 37.54 -80.74
CA ARG A 4 8.28 37.64 -79.42
C ARG A 4 9.24 36.95 -78.45
N THR A 5 9.73 37.69 -77.46
CA THR A 5 10.54 37.22 -76.35
C THR A 5 9.59 36.77 -75.22
N ALA A 6 9.67 35.51 -74.82
CA ALA A 6 8.90 34.99 -73.67
C ALA A 6 9.76 35.17 -72.41
N ILE A 7 9.18 35.82 -71.38
CA ILE A 7 9.76 35.94 -70.07
C ILE A 7 9.16 34.83 -69.19
N ALA A 8 10.03 33.91 -68.73
CA ALA A 8 9.65 32.86 -67.76
C ALA A 8 9.80 33.44 -66.34
N ALA A 9 8.69 33.54 -65.61
CA ALA A 9 8.71 33.88 -64.19
C ALA A 9 8.86 32.60 -63.38
N ALA A 10 9.98 32.50 -62.63
CA ALA A 10 10.21 31.44 -61.64
C ALA A 10 9.54 31.80 -60.31
N LEU A 11 8.52 31.04 -59.91
CA LEU A 11 7.97 31.14 -58.54
C LEU A 11 8.91 30.38 -57.56
N LEU A 12 9.55 31.09 -56.66
CA LEU A 12 10.18 30.54 -55.49
C LEU A 12 9.09 30.24 -54.45
N VAL A 13 8.82 28.95 -54.17
CA VAL A 13 8.02 28.52 -53.04
C VAL A 13 8.96 28.43 -51.83
N ALA A 14 8.86 29.40 -50.92
CA ALA A 14 9.55 29.33 -49.63
C ALA A 14 8.76 28.39 -48.68
N SER A 15 9.26 27.19 -48.46
CA SER A 15 8.79 26.26 -47.44
C SER A 15 9.22 26.74 -46.06
N THR A 16 8.31 27.37 -45.30
CA THR A 16 8.51 27.65 -43.88
C THR A 16 8.35 26.34 -43.10
N ALA A 17 9.48 25.77 -42.64
CA ALA A 17 9.48 24.68 -41.70
C ALA A 17 8.97 25.21 -40.34
N ILE A 18 7.79 24.76 -39.89
CA ILE A 18 7.28 25.01 -38.56
C ILE A 18 8.11 24.12 -37.62
N PRO A 19 8.85 24.65 -36.64
CA PRO A 19 9.54 23.83 -35.67
C PRO A 19 8.49 23.05 -34.86
N ALA A 20 8.63 21.72 -34.85
CA ALA A 20 7.84 20.87 -33.97
C ALA A 20 8.11 21.28 -32.53
N GLN A 21 7.11 21.87 -31.88
CA GLN A 21 7.17 22.11 -30.44
C GLN A 21 7.19 20.75 -29.76
N ALA A 22 8.32 20.38 -29.21
CA ALA A 22 8.41 19.27 -28.29
C ALA A 22 7.45 19.56 -27.13
N SER A 23 6.39 18.77 -26.98
CA SER A 23 5.48 18.84 -25.86
C SER A 23 6.30 18.67 -24.59
N ALA A 24 6.49 19.76 -23.85
CA ALA A 24 7.15 19.71 -22.56
C ALA A 24 6.34 18.77 -21.65
N VAL A 25 6.95 17.70 -21.18
CA VAL A 25 6.39 16.86 -20.12
C VAL A 25 6.08 17.80 -18.95
N PRO A 26 4.87 17.77 -18.36
CA PRO A 26 4.52 18.66 -17.26
C PRO A 26 5.59 18.63 -16.18
N ALA A 27 6.01 19.78 -15.68
CA ALA A 27 7.10 19.93 -14.70
C ALA A 27 6.90 19.07 -13.41
N ALA A 28 5.65 18.69 -13.12
CA ALA A 28 5.28 17.78 -12.04
C ALA A 28 5.83 16.33 -12.22
N GLN A 29 6.15 15.90 -13.44
CA GLN A 29 6.74 14.57 -13.71
C GLN A 29 8.26 14.59 -13.78
N GLN A 30 8.87 15.78 -13.88
CA GLN A 30 10.31 15.94 -13.86
C GLN A 30 10.79 16.11 -12.43
N GLY A 31 11.08 15.04 -11.74
CA GLY A 31 11.79 15.29 -10.48
C GLY A 31 11.70 14.28 -9.36
N TRP A 32 10.84 13.25 -9.43
CA TRP A 32 10.85 12.20 -8.42
C TRP A 32 11.78 11.06 -8.85
N PRO A 33 12.76 10.67 -8.01
CA PRO A 33 13.71 9.62 -8.36
C PRO A 33 13.02 8.27 -8.55
N ARG A 34 13.65 7.41 -9.35
CA ARG A 34 13.14 6.05 -9.52
C ARG A 34 13.28 5.23 -8.23
N THR A 35 14.33 5.51 -7.46
CA THR A 35 14.56 4.92 -6.14
C THR A 35 14.87 6.04 -5.16
N ILE A 36 14.22 5.99 -4.01
CA ILE A 36 14.45 6.86 -2.87
C ILE A 36 14.99 5.93 -1.79
N SER A 37 16.27 6.01 -1.53
CA SER A 37 16.92 5.29 -0.44
C SER A 37 17.18 6.26 0.70
N GLY A 38 17.08 5.78 1.93
CA GLY A 38 17.33 6.60 3.12
C GLY A 38 17.55 5.74 4.35
N GLU A 39 17.83 6.45 5.43
CA GLU A 39 17.95 5.90 6.79
C GLU A 39 16.85 6.53 7.66
N THR A 40 16.34 5.77 8.62
CA THR A 40 15.35 6.27 9.57
C THR A 40 15.57 5.68 10.96
N ALA A 41 15.56 6.56 11.97
CA ALA A 41 15.55 6.14 13.37
C ALA A 41 14.27 5.34 13.72
N ASP A 42 13.20 5.50 12.92
CA ASP A 42 11.99 4.69 12.96
C ASP A 42 12.18 3.49 12.03
N ARG A 43 12.96 2.52 12.49
CA ARG A 43 13.42 1.37 11.72
C ARG A 43 12.27 0.48 11.25
N TYR A 44 12.53 -0.27 10.17
CA TYR A 44 11.67 -1.30 9.61
C TYR A 44 10.28 -0.77 9.23
N PRO A 45 10.19 0.21 8.30
CA PRO A 45 8.90 0.63 7.78
C PRO A 45 8.23 -0.52 7.02
N GLU A 46 6.94 -0.72 7.30
CA GLU A 46 6.14 -1.78 6.68
C GLU A 46 5.02 -1.19 5.82
N GLY A 47 4.24 -0.23 6.32
CA GLY A 47 3.16 0.46 5.61
C GLY A 47 3.62 1.75 4.95
N ILE A 48 3.03 2.08 3.79
CA ILE A 48 3.33 3.31 3.04
C ILE A 48 2.07 3.92 2.45
N SER A 49 1.96 5.26 2.47
CA SER A 49 0.93 5.99 1.72
C SER A 49 1.43 7.37 1.28
N TRP A 50 0.95 7.84 0.11
CA TRP A 50 1.28 9.18 -0.36
C TRP A 50 0.51 10.26 0.40
N ASP A 51 1.22 11.25 0.93
CA ASP A 51 0.64 12.47 1.53
C ASP A 51 0.80 13.67 0.60
N PRO A 52 -0.25 14.10 -0.08
CA PRO A 52 -0.20 15.25 -0.98
C PRO A 52 -0.01 16.58 -0.25
N THR A 53 -0.29 16.66 1.07
CA THR A 53 -0.15 17.91 1.83
C THR A 53 1.30 18.20 2.17
N ARG A 54 2.10 17.13 2.39
CA ARG A 54 3.54 17.22 2.65
C ARG A 54 4.39 17.00 1.41
N GLN A 55 3.77 16.54 0.30
CA GLN A 55 4.50 16.06 -0.88
C GLN A 55 5.57 15.04 -0.47
N ALA A 56 5.16 14.02 0.30
CA ALA A 56 6.02 13.01 0.90
C ALA A 56 5.28 11.67 1.02
N PHE A 57 6.02 10.59 1.19
CA PHE A 57 5.43 9.32 1.60
C PHE A 57 5.39 9.27 3.13
N LEU A 58 4.24 8.91 3.69
CA LEU A 58 4.16 8.50 5.08
C LEU A 58 4.52 7.02 5.18
N VAL A 59 5.35 6.67 6.14
CA VAL A 59 5.76 5.29 6.43
C VAL A 59 5.58 4.99 7.91
N GLY A 60 5.16 3.77 8.24
CA GLY A 60 5.08 3.28 9.62
C GLY A 60 6.43 2.78 10.12
N SER A 61 6.45 2.18 11.31
CA SER A 61 7.64 1.56 11.90
C SER A 61 7.27 0.33 12.73
N LEU A 62 7.91 -0.80 12.44
CA LEU A 62 7.78 -1.97 13.31
C LEU A 62 8.59 -1.82 14.60
N ALA A 63 9.71 -1.08 14.57
CA ALA A 63 10.56 -0.89 15.76
C ALA A 63 9.92 0.05 16.78
N THR A 64 9.52 1.25 16.36
CA THR A 64 9.11 2.33 17.28
C THR A 64 7.61 2.58 17.30
N GLY A 65 6.86 2.07 16.32
CA GLY A 65 5.42 2.34 16.13
C GLY A 65 5.10 3.75 15.64
N ARG A 66 6.09 4.64 15.46
CA ARG A 66 5.88 6.01 14.97
C ARG A 66 5.58 6.04 13.47
N VAL A 67 5.06 7.16 13.00
CA VAL A 67 4.88 7.44 11.58
C VAL A 67 5.79 8.58 11.16
N SER A 68 6.55 8.36 10.11
CA SER A 68 7.48 9.33 9.54
C SER A 68 7.11 9.72 8.11
N ALA A 69 7.42 10.95 7.71
CA ALA A 69 7.33 11.42 6.35
C ALA A 69 8.70 11.33 5.67
N VAL A 70 8.74 10.68 4.51
CA VAL A 70 9.94 10.52 3.67
C VAL A 70 9.81 11.42 2.45
N ASP A 71 10.73 12.37 2.31
CA ASP A 71 10.79 13.27 1.17
C ASP A 71 11.49 12.62 -0.06
N ARG A 72 11.48 13.33 -1.18
CA ARG A 72 12.11 12.86 -2.43
C ARG A 72 13.62 12.60 -2.34
N SER A 73 14.30 13.11 -1.32
CA SER A 73 15.72 12.89 -1.09
C SER A 73 16.03 11.70 -0.17
N GLY A 74 14.98 11.01 0.33
CA GLY A 74 15.12 9.92 1.30
C GLY A 74 15.21 10.39 2.75
N ARG A 75 15.10 11.70 2.99
CA ARG A 75 15.15 12.23 4.35
C ARG A 75 13.86 11.96 5.09
N SER A 76 13.96 11.34 6.25
CA SER A 76 12.87 10.96 7.13
C SER A 76 12.63 12.00 8.23
N ARG A 77 11.36 12.23 8.60
CA ARG A 77 10.96 13.11 9.70
C ARG A 77 9.69 12.58 10.37
N VAL A 78 9.72 12.40 11.68
CA VAL A 78 8.57 11.99 12.48
C VAL A 78 7.38 12.95 12.28
N VAL A 79 6.22 12.39 12.02
CA VAL A 79 4.94 13.08 11.82
C VAL A 79 4.02 12.86 13.01
N SER A 80 4.02 11.65 13.57
CA SER A 80 3.17 11.31 14.71
C SER A 80 3.85 10.33 15.64
N GLU A 81 3.49 10.43 16.93
CA GLU A 81 3.87 9.49 17.96
C GLU A 81 3.16 8.13 17.76
N ALA A 82 3.75 7.09 18.34
CA ALA A 82 3.26 5.73 18.25
C ALA A 82 1.89 5.55 18.90
N PRO A 83 0.93 4.90 18.23
CA PRO A 83 -0.36 4.56 18.85
C PRO A 83 -0.27 3.25 19.65
N GLY A 84 0.76 2.46 19.41
CA GLY A 84 1.02 1.15 19.95
C GLY A 84 2.49 0.79 19.83
N VAL A 85 2.82 -0.51 19.90
CA VAL A 85 4.21 -0.98 19.84
C VAL A 85 4.76 -0.86 18.42
N SER A 86 4.04 -1.39 17.44
CA SER A 86 4.42 -1.38 16.03
C SER A 86 3.28 -0.83 15.16
N THR A 87 3.60 -0.18 14.04
CA THR A 87 2.62 0.20 13.01
C THR A 87 2.89 -0.57 11.72
N PHE A 88 1.79 -0.99 11.08
CA PHE A 88 1.77 -1.78 9.86
C PHE A 88 1.12 -0.99 8.73
N GLY A 89 -0.03 -1.43 8.20
CA GLY A 89 -0.72 -0.76 7.12
C GLY A 89 -1.02 0.72 7.40
N LEU A 90 -0.90 1.55 6.38
CA LEU A 90 -1.07 3.00 6.47
C LEU A 90 -1.87 3.52 5.28
N HIS A 91 -2.86 4.38 5.52
CA HIS A 91 -3.66 4.98 4.45
C HIS A 91 -4.00 6.44 4.72
N VAL A 92 -3.73 7.31 3.73
CA VAL A 92 -4.07 8.75 3.76
C VAL A 92 -5.47 8.96 3.19
N ASP A 93 -6.37 9.54 3.98
CA ASP A 93 -7.73 9.96 3.61
C ASP A 93 -7.78 11.49 3.54
N THR A 94 -7.37 12.04 2.41
CA THR A 94 -7.33 13.49 2.18
C THR A 94 -8.70 14.14 2.27
N ALA A 95 -9.75 13.42 1.84
CA ALA A 95 -11.12 13.93 1.87
C ALA A 95 -11.62 14.26 3.29
N ARG A 96 -11.04 13.58 4.29
CA ARG A 96 -11.38 13.78 5.71
C ARG A 96 -10.24 14.38 6.52
N ASN A 97 -9.18 14.86 5.86
CA ASN A 97 -7.99 15.45 6.48
C ASN A 97 -7.40 14.54 7.58
N ARG A 98 -7.27 13.24 7.29
CA ARG A 98 -6.77 12.26 8.24
C ARG A 98 -5.86 11.23 7.56
N PHE A 99 -5.06 10.55 8.34
CA PHE A 99 -4.45 9.28 7.97
C PHE A 99 -4.74 8.24 9.05
N LEU A 100 -4.82 7.00 8.63
CA LEU A 100 -5.07 5.87 9.49
C LEU A 100 -3.87 4.93 9.44
N VAL A 101 -3.54 4.35 10.58
CA VAL A 101 -2.55 3.28 10.67
C VAL A 101 -3.13 2.12 11.47
N THR A 102 -2.80 0.91 11.08
CA THR A 102 -2.98 -0.24 11.95
C THR A 102 -1.82 -0.32 12.92
N TYR A 103 -2.08 -0.77 14.13
CA TYR A 103 -1.05 -1.02 15.13
C TYR A 103 -1.24 -2.38 15.79
N ALA A 104 -0.15 -3.04 16.09
CA ALA A 104 -0.13 -4.32 16.78
C ALA A 104 1.20 -4.51 17.52
N ASP A 105 1.33 -5.61 18.26
CA ASP A 105 2.59 -6.07 18.80
C ASP A 105 2.81 -7.54 18.42
N MET A 106 3.79 -7.76 17.54
CA MET A 106 4.25 -9.11 17.14
C MET A 106 5.45 -9.61 17.96
N GLY A 107 5.84 -8.90 19.00
CA GLY A 107 7.01 -9.24 19.81
C GLY A 107 8.35 -8.73 19.26
N VAL A 108 8.33 -7.85 18.22
CA VAL A 108 9.55 -7.37 17.56
C VAL A 108 9.84 -5.87 17.76
N GLY A 109 8.87 -5.12 18.28
CA GLY A 109 9.04 -3.69 18.55
C GLY A 109 9.83 -3.40 19.83
N GLU A 110 10.47 -2.24 19.90
CA GLU A 110 11.30 -1.82 21.04
C GLU A 110 10.53 -1.76 22.36
N ASN A 111 9.22 -1.49 22.31
CA ASN A 111 8.33 -1.41 23.46
C ASN A 111 7.45 -2.66 23.62
N SER A 112 7.82 -3.78 22.99
CA SER A 112 7.12 -5.04 23.14
C SER A 112 7.27 -5.59 24.56
N SER A 113 6.21 -6.24 25.04
CA SER A 113 6.17 -6.87 26.36
C SER A 113 5.24 -8.08 26.35
N GLU A 114 5.35 -8.96 27.35
CA GLU A 114 4.43 -10.10 27.51
C GLU A 114 2.94 -9.65 27.59
N ALA A 115 2.68 -8.46 28.11
CA ALA A 115 1.33 -7.92 28.21
C ALA A 115 0.75 -7.43 26.89
N THR A 116 1.60 -7.09 25.91
CA THR A 116 1.18 -6.51 24.63
C THR A 116 1.40 -7.44 23.45
N ALA A 117 2.37 -8.35 23.52
CA ALA A 117 2.74 -9.27 22.43
C ALA A 117 1.58 -10.19 22.04
N ASN A 118 1.17 -10.12 20.75
CA ASN A 118 0.03 -10.80 20.14
C ASN A 118 -1.34 -10.45 20.77
N VAL A 119 -1.39 -9.44 21.64
CA VAL A 119 -2.61 -8.95 22.30
C VAL A 119 -3.00 -7.58 21.79
N GLN A 120 -2.03 -6.67 21.68
CA GLN A 120 -2.29 -5.33 21.19
C GLN A 120 -2.60 -5.36 19.69
N SER A 121 -3.77 -4.88 19.29
CA SER A 121 -4.22 -4.88 17.89
C SER A 121 -5.29 -3.80 17.70
N GLY A 122 -5.13 -2.91 16.71
CA GLY A 122 -6.10 -1.84 16.50
C GLY A 122 -5.81 -0.92 15.33
N VAL A 123 -6.59 0.17 15.29
CA VAL A 123 -6.46 1.25 14.30
C VAL A 123 -6.33 2.58 15.02
N ALA A 124 -5.38 3.39 14.61
CA ALA A 124 -5.24 4.78 15.03
C ALA A 124 -5.60 5.74 13.91
N ILE A 125 -6.30 6.80 14.25
CA ILE A 125 -6.74 7.86 13.34
C ILE A 125 -6.06 9.15 13.77
N TYR A 126 -5.32 9.74 12.84
CA TYR A 126 -4.56 10.97 13.04
C TYR A 126 -5.07 12.08 12.13
N ASN A 127 -4.99 13.30 12.61
CA ASN A 127 -5.17 14.47 11.75
C ASN A 127 -4.02 14.57 10.73
N LEU A 128 -4.34 14.60 9.45
CA LEU A 128 -3.35 14.58 8.37
C LEU A 128 -2.41 15.79 8.45
N ARG A 129 -2.93 16.99 8.72
CA ARG A 129 -2.15 18.22 8.72
C ARG A 129 -1.22 18.35 9.91
N THR A 130 -1.70 17.98 11.10
CA THR A 130 -0.99 18.21 12.36
C THR A 130 -0.22 17.00 12.87
N GLY A 131 -0.53 15.79 12.40
CA GLY A 131 0.01 14.54 12.94
C GLY A 131 -0.54 14.15 14.31
N ARG A 132 -1.50 14.93 14.86
CA ARG A 132 -2.06 14.66 16.18
C ARG A 132 -2.99 13.45 16.16
N LEU A 133 -2.81 12.55 17.11
CA LEU A 133 -3.72 11.42 17.34
C LEU A 133 -5.11 11.96 17.70
N GLU A 134 -6.12 11.58 16.93
CA GLU A 134 -7.51 11.94 17.17
C GLU A 134 -8.28 10.79 17.83
N ARG A 135 -7.93 9.55 17.46
CA ARG A 135 -8.64 8.38 17.97
C ARG A 135 -7.76 7.14 17.92
N ARG A 136 -7.89 6.30 18.93
CA ARG A 136 -7.37 4.93 18.96
C ARG A 136 -8.55 3.98 19.12
N VAL A 137 -8.61 2.95 18.28
CA VAL A 137 -9.67 1.94 18.24
C VAL A 137 -9.03 0.58 18.45
N ASP A 138 -9.33 -0.05 19.58
CA ASP A 138 -8.87 -1.39 19.90
C ASP A 138 -9.73 -2.42 19.15
N LEU A 139 -9.08 -3.34 18.42
CA LEU A 139 -9.73 -4.43 17.71
C LEU A 139 -9.66 -5.76 18.46
N ASN A 140 -8.82 -5.89 19.50
CA ASN A 140 -8.77 -7.07 20.33
C ASN A 140 -9.58 -6.90 21.63
N THR A 141 -10.88 -6.80 21.47
CA THR A 141 -11.82 -6.69 22.59
C THR A 141 -12.72 -7.94 22.67
N PRO A 142 -13.25 -8.31 23.85
CA PRO A 142 -14.17 -9.46 23.99
C PRO A 142 -15.43 -9.38 23.14
N ARG A 143 -15.79 -8.17 22.69
CA ARG A 143 -16.92 -7.93 21.78
C ARG A 143 -16.61 -8.36 20.35
N LEU A 144 -15.37 -8.21 19.92
CA LEU A 144 -14.93 -8.49 18.56
C LEU A 144 -14.30 -9.86 18.43
N ASN A 145 -13.59 -10.31 19.46
CA ASN A 145 -12.80 -11.53 19.44
C ASN A 145 -13.01 -12.36 20.71
N PRO A 146 -12.99 -13.69 20.61
CA PRO A 146 -12.94 -14.56 21.78
C PRO A 146 -11.67 -14.29 22.62
N PRO A 147 -11.74 -14.39 23.93
CA PRO A 147 -10.56 -14.23 24.80
C PRO A 147 -9.46 -15.26 24.49
N GLY A 148 -8.20 -14.82 24.57
CA GLY A 148 -7.02 -15.69 24.42
C GLY A 148 -6.56 -15.93 22.99
N GLY A 149 -7.24 -15.38 21.98
CA GLY A 149 -6.78 -15.39 20.60
C GLY A 149 -5.61 -14.44 20.37
N LYS A 150 -4.75 -14.79 19.40
CA LYS A 150 -3.74 -13.86 18.87
C LYS A 150 -4.37 -12.99 17.80
N HIS A 151 -4.09 -11.70 17.83
CA HIS A 151 -4.63 -10.74 16.87
C HIS A 151 -3.57 -9.73 16.45
N THR A 152 -3.52 -9.47 15.13
CA THR A 152 -2.56 -8.54 14.52
C THR A 152 -3.31 -7.72 13.47
N ALA A 153 -3.73 -6.50 13.80
CA ALA A 153 -4.23 -5.58 12.78
C ALA A 153 -3.07 -5.27 11.82
N ASN A 154 -3.16 -5.75 10.59
CA ASN A 154 -2.08 -5.66 9.62
C ASN A 154 -2.36 -4.57 8.59
N ASP A 155 -3.09 -4.82 7.52
CA ASP A 155 -3.32 -3.83 6.48
C ASP A 155 -4.74 -3.25 6.53
N LEU A 156 -4.95 -2.11 5.88
CA LEU A 156 -6.25 -1.46 5.86
C LEU A 156 -6.59 -0.83 4.50
N ALA A 157 -7.88 -0.85 4.18
CA ALA A 157 -8.44 -0.14 3.02
C ALA A 157 -9.55 0.80 3.49
N ILE A 158 -9.76 1.91 2.77
CA ILE A 158 -10.80 2.91 3.11
C ILE A 158 -11.80 3.02 1.96
N ASP A 159 -13.10 2.93 2.28
CA ASP A 159 -14.18 3.16 1.30
C ASP A 159 -14.50 4.66 1.13
N GLN A 160 -15.34 4.99 0.12
CA GLN A 160 -15.73 6.38 -0.16
C GLN A 160 -16.50 7.02 1.01
N ARG A 161 -17.12 6.25 1.90
CA ARG A 161 -17.80 6.73 3.11
C ARG A 161 -16.83 6.97 4.26
N GLY A 162 -15.56 6.55 4.10
CA GLY A 162 -14.50 6.66 5.09
C GLY A 162 -14.49 5.55 6.12
N ASN A 163 -15.19 4.44 5.89
CA ASN A 163 -15.00 3.25 6.71
C ASN A 163 -13.65 2.62 6.38
N ALA A 164 -12.91 2.23 7.41
CA ALA A 164 -11.72 1.42 7.26
C ALA A 164 -12.05 -0.06 7.40
N TYR A 165 -11.43 -0.89 6.60
CA TYR A 165 -11.51 -2.34 6.64
C TYR A 165 -10.14 -2.90 6.91
N VAL A 166 -10.00 -3.77 7.91
CA VAL A 166 -8.71 -4.17 8.49
C VAL A 166 -8.57 -5.68 8.45
N THR A 167 -7.44 -6.15 7.96
CA THR A 167 -7.07 -7.56 7.96
C THR A 167 -6.39 -7.97 9.27
N ASP A 168 -6.51 -9.24 9.61
CA ASP A 168 -5.88 -9.87 10.77
C ASP A 168 -5.25 -11.19 10.33
N PRO A 169 -3.93 -11.21 10.03
CA PRO A 169 -3.24 -12.44 9.61
C PRO A 169 -3.12 -13.50 10.71
N SER A 170 -3.36 -13.14 11.97
CA SER A 170 -3.38 -14.07 13.10
C SER A 170 -4.75 -14.66 13.39
N GLY A 171 -5.81 -14.09 12.78
CA GLY A 171 -7.20 -14.45 13.02
C GLY A 171 -7.95 -14.87 11.75
N ASP A 172 -9.26 -15.03 11.91
CA ASP A 172 -10.20 -15.46 10.87
C ASP A 172 -11.17 -14.36 10.46
N ALA A 173 -10.87 -13.09 10.81
CA ALA A 173 -11.79 -11.98 10.66
C ALA A 173 -11.21 -10.82 9.82
N ILE A 174 -12.12 -10.10 9.16
CA ILE A 174 -11.88 -8.74 8.69
C ILE A 174 -12.78 -7.81 9.50
N TYR A 175 -12.19 -6.75 10.02
CA TYR A 175 -12.89 -5.75 10.81
C TYR A 175 -13.31 -4.56 9.96
N LYS A 176 -14.35 -3.86 10.42
CA LYS A 176 -14.79 -2.57 9.90
C LYS A 176 -14.75 -1.54 11.02
N VAL A 177 -14.09 -0.41 10.75
CA VAL A 177 -14.06 0.76 11.64
C VAL A 177 -14.72 1.93 10.92
N THR A 178 -15.78 2.48 11.50
CA THR A 178 -16.49 3.64 10.95
C THR A 178 -15.72 4.94 11.21
N PRO A 179 -16.01 6.05 10.49
CA PRO A 179 -15.33 7.33 10.71
C PRO A 179 -15.43 7.85 12.15
N ASP A 180 -16.49 7.53 12.87
CA ASP A 180 -16.69 7.85 14.29
C ASP A 180 -15.99 6.87 15.25
N GLY A 181 -15.23 5.88 14.71
CA GLY A 181 -14.40 4.96 15.47
C GLY A 181 -15.14 3.77 16.06
N LYS A 182 -16.35 3.45 15.58
CA LYS A 182 -17.03 2.21 15.99
C LYS A 182 -16.47 1.03 15.22
N ALA A 183 -15.96 0.04 15.96
CA ALA A 183 -15.46 -1.21 15.40
C ALA A 183 -16.55 -2.30 15.40
N SER A 184 -16.53 -3.11 14.35
CA SER A 184 -17.34 -4.32 14.19
C SER A 184 -16.60 -5.36 13.37
N VAL A 185 -16.95 -6.62 13.53
CA VAL A 185 -16.53 -7.68 12.59
C VAL A 185 -17.35 -7.52 11.31
N LEU A 186 -16.69 -7.30 10.17
CA LEU A 186 -17.34 -7.31 8.85
C LEU A 186 -17.71 -8.73 8.47
N VAL A 187 -16.76 -9.63 8.63
CA VAL A 187 -16.91 -11.06 8.33
C VAL A 187 -15.91 -11.87 9.16
N ARG A 188 -16.35 -13.06 9.56
CA ARG A 188 -15.55 -14.10 10.18
C ARG A 188 -15.75 -15.39 9.40
N ASP A 189 -14.65 -15.97 8.92
CA ASP A 189 -14.69 -17.16 8.07
C ASP A 189 -13.37 -17.92 8.12
N ALA A 190 -13.40 -19.23 8.26
CA ALA A 190 -12.22 -20.07 8.33
C ALA A 190 -11.30 -19.98 7.09
N ARG A 191 -11.84 -19.56 5.94
CA ARG A 191 -11.04 -19.32 4.72
C ARG A 191 -10.05 -18.17 4.88
N LEU A 192 -10.28 -17.24 5.81
CA LEU A 192 -9.43 -16.08 6.08
C LEU A 192 -8.25 -16.44 6.98
N GLN A 193 -8.42 -17.46 7.84
CA GLN A 193 -7.38 -17.91 8.75
C GLN A 193 -6.26 -18.63 7.99
N GLY A 194 -5.01 -18.21 8.21
CA GLY A 194 -3.83 -18.88 7.69
C GLY A 194 -3.44 -20.11 8.50
N GLU A 195 -2.70 -21.02 7.88
CA GLU A 195 -1.97 -22.06 8.61
C GLU A 195 -0.76 -21.45 9.34
N THR A 196 -0.16 -20.41 8.75
CA THR A 196 0.92 -19.61 9.32
C THR A 196 0.53 -18.14 9.39
N ILE A 197 0.40 -17.48 8.23
CA ILE A 197 0.01 -16.07 8.08
C ILE A 197 -1.25 -16.02 7.22
N GLY A 198 -2.33 -15.49 7.77
CA GLY A 198 -3.63 -15.40 7.12
C GLY A 198 -3.77 -14.21 6.18
N MET A 199 -4.86 -13.46 6.33
CA MET A 199 -5.17 -12.31 5.47
C MET A 199 -4.20 -11.17 5.73
N ASN A 200 -3.52 -10.71 4.66
CA ASN A 200 -2.55 -9.64 4.71
C ASN A 200 -3.06 -8.42 3.91
N GLY A 201 -2.58 -8.18 2.71
CA GLY A 201 -2.95 -7.01 1.93
C GLY A 201 -4.44 -6.90 1.62
N ILE A 202 -4.97 -5.68 1.66
CA ILE A 202 -6.38 -5.38 1.38
C ILE A 202 -6.52 -4.07 0.61
N VAL A 203 -7.45 -4.02 -0.34
CA VAL A 203 -7.74 -2.81 -1.10
C VAL A 203 -9.25 -2.68 -1.37
N TRP A 204 -9.76 -1.45 -1.34
CA TRP A 204 -11.13 -1.13 -1.71
C TRP A 204 -11.25 -0.86 -3.21
N ASP A 205 -12.16 -1.55 -3.90
CA ASP A 205 -12.56 -1.22 -5.26
C ASP A 205 -13.75 -0.24 -5.23
N PRO A 206 -13.67 0.90 -5.94
CA PRO A 206 -14.78 1.86 -6.04
C PRO A 206 -16.10 1.29 -6.55
N ALA A 207 -16.10 0.10 -7.17
CA ALA A 207 -17.31 -0.63 -7.52
C ALA A 207 -18.04 -1.23 -6.30
N GLY A 208 -17.52 -1.05 -5.08
CA GLY A 208 -18.22 -1.37 -3.84
C GLY A 208 -17.89 -2.74 -3.27
N TYR A 209 -16.64 -3.17 -3.33
CA TYR A 209 -16.16 -4.40 -2.69
C TYR A 209 -14.68 -4.29 -2.32
N LEU A 210 -14.22 -5.19 -1.49
CA LEU A 210 -12.82 -5.34 -1.11
C LEU A 210 -12.17 -6.48 -1.92
N LEU A 211 -10.89 -6.34 -2.20
CA LEU A 211 -10.01 -7.45 -2.52
C LEU A 211 -9.01 -7.61 -1.39
N ALA A 212 -8.80 -8.84 -0.95
CA ALA A 212 -7.82 -9.15 0.09
C ALA A 212 -7.10 -10.45 -0.24
N VAL A 213 -5.78 -10.49 0.02
CA VAL A 213 -4.94 -11.64 -0.27
C VAL A 213 -4.58 -12.38 1.01
N ARG A 214 -4.64 -13.70 0.97
CA ARG A 214 -4.15 -14.57 2.03
C ARG A 214 -2.69 -14.90 1.76
N TYR A 215 -1.83 -14.62 2.73
CA TYR A 215 -0.38 -14.65 2.55
C TYR A 215 0.17 -16.07 2.32
N ASP A 216 -0.22 -17.04 3.17
CA ASP A 216 0.36 -18.38 3.19
C ASP A 216 0.02 -19.24 1.98
N ASN A 217 -1.08 -18.98 1.29
CA ASN A 217 -1.52 -19.77 0.14
C ASN A 217 -1.75 -18.96 -1.14
N GLY A 218 -1.62 -17.63 -1.06
CA GLY A 218 -1.75 -16.72 -2.20
C GLY A 218 -3.15 -16.59 -2.79
N LYS A 219 -4.18 -17.06 -2.10
CA LYS A 219 -5.56 -16.89 -2.55
C LYS A 219 -6.01 -15.46 -2.42
N LEU A 220 -6.62 -14.94 -3.46
CA LEU A 220 -7.24 -13.62 -3.49
C LEU A 220 -8.75 -13.77 -3.28
N TYR A 221 -9.29 -12.99 -2.36
CA TYR A 221 -10.73 -12.99 -2.07
C TYR A 221 -11.36 -11.66 -2.41
N ARG A 222 -12.54 -11.72 -3.01
CA ARG A 222 -13.46 -10.61 -3.18
C ARG A 222 -14.50 -10.63 -2.07
N ILE A 223 -14.62 -9.54 -1.34
CA ILE A 223 -15.46 -9.45 -0.14
C ILE A 223 -16.45 -8.29 -0.31
N SER A 224 -17.72 -8.57 -0.17
CA SER A 224 -18.75 -7.53 -0.25
C SER A 224 -18.81 -6.69 1.03
N PRO A 225 -19.39 -5.47 0.99
CA PRO A 225 -19.60 -4.64 2.19
C PRO A 225 -20.51 -5.27 3.25
N HIS A 226 -21.16 -6.40 2.91
CA HIS A 226 -22.02 -7.18 3.80
C HIS A 226 -21.37 -8.50 4.26
N GLY A 227 -20.06 -8.67 3.98
CA GLY A 227 -19.29 -9.82 4.44
C GLY A 227 -19.37 -11.09 3.58
N ALA A 228 -20.03 -11.06 2.41
CA ALA A 228 -20.01 -12.22 1.51
C ALA A 228 -18.62 -12.36 0.86
N ILE A 229 -18.01 -13.55 0.98
CA ILE A 229 -16.66 -13.88 0.49
C ILE A 229 -16.77 -14.76 -0.76
N THR A 230 -16.02 -14.41 -1.79
CA THR A 230 -15.84 -15.20 -3.02
C THR A 230 -14.36 -15.27 -3.35
N GLU A 231 -13.83 -16.47 -3.61
CA GLU A 231 -12.46 -16.62 -4.10
C GLU A 231 -12.37 -16.12 -5.55
N VAL A 232 -11.36 -15.28 -5.83
CA VAL A 232 -11.06 -14.80 -7.18
C VAL A 232 -10.29 -15.91 -7.92
N ARG A 233 -10.78 -16.34 -9.07
CA ARG A 233 -10.07 -17.33 -9.88
C ARG A 233 -8.83 -16.72 -10.49
N LEU A 234 -7.67 -17.23 -10.11
CA LEU A 234 -6.35 -16.90 -10.64
C LEU A 234 -5.73 -18.13 -11.28
N ALA A 235 -4.95 -17.94 -12.36
CA ALA A 235 -4.19 -19.03 -12.98
C ALA A 235 -3.06 -19.54 -12.06
N GLN A 236 -2.50 -18.66 -11.25
CA GLN A 236 -1.49 -18.96 -10.23
C GLN A 236 -1.78 -18.15 -8.95
N PRO A 237 -1.55 -18.72 -7.76
CA PRO A 237 -1.74 -18.01 -6.52
C PRO A 237 -0.68 -16.90 -6.34
N LEU A 238 -1.02 -15.88 -5.57
CA LEU A 238 -0.13 -14.79 -5.15
C LEU A 238 0.58 -15.16 -3.84
N LEU A 239 1.30 -16.27 -3.82
CA LEU A 239 1.95 -16.79 -2.61
C LEU A 239 2.90 -15.76 -2.02
N GLY A 240 2.85 -15.54 -0.71
CA GLY A 240 3.54 -14.43 -0.04
C GLY A 240 2.92 -13.07 -0.36
N GLY A 241 1.65 -13.04 -0.77
CA GLY A 241 0.91 -11.81 -1.10
C GLY A 241 0.78 -10.90 0.10
N ASP A 242 1.39 -9.72 -0.02
CA ASP A 242 1.46 -8.69 0.99
C ASP A 242 0.64 -7.47 0.51
N GLY A 243 1.22 -6.32 0.24
CA GLY A 243 0.48 -5.13 -0.13
C GLY A 243 -0.28 -5.20 -1.45
N LEU A 244 -1.46 -4.59 -1.49
CA LEU A 244 -2.32 -4.46 -2.65
C LEU A 244 -2.62 -2.98 -2.95
N ALA A 245 -2.62 -2.59 -4.23
CA ALA A 245 -3.10 -1.28 -4.65
C ALA A 245 -3.79 -1.32 -6.01
N PHE A 246 -4.73 -0.40 -6.26
CA PHE A 246 -5.26 -0.16 -7.59
C PHE A 246 -4.51 0.97 -8.28
N THR A 247 -4.12 0.75 -9.54
CA THR A 247 -3.70 1.83 -10.44
C THR A 247 -4.90 2.69 -10.87
N ALA A 248 -4.63 3.87 -11.42
CA ALA A 248 -5.69 4.77 -11.92
C ALA A 248 -6.58 4.11 -13.00
N ASP A 249 -6.02 3.21 -13.81
CA ASP A 249 -6.75 2.43 -14.82
C ASP A 249 -7.31 1.10 -14.26
N ARG A 250 -7.43 1.00 -12.94
CA ARG A 250 -8.08 -0.08 -12.18
C ARG A 250 -7.46 -1.47 -12.38
N LYS A 251 -6.16 -1.53 -12.63
CA LYS A 251 -5.40 -2.77 -12.51
C LYS A 251 -5.03 -2.98 -11.05
N LEU A 252 -5.14 -4.20 -10.58
CA LEU A 252 -4.65 -4.58 -9.25
C LEU A 252 -3.14 -4.81 -9.33
N VAL A 253 -2.40 -4.17 -8.47
CA VAL A 253 -0.99 -4.44 -8.25
C VAL A 253 -0.86 -5.19 -6.92
N ALA A 254 -0.18 -6.31 -6.94
CA ALA A 254 0.12 -7.13 -5.77
C ALA A 254 1.64 -7.21 -5.57
N VAL A 255 2.07 -6.96 -4.36
CA VAL A 255 3.45 -7.18 -3.91
C VAL A 255 3.51 -8.55 -3.24
N THR A 256 4.53 -9.34 -3.53
CA THR A 256 4.80 -10.63 -2.87
C THR A 256 6.21 -10.64 -2.32
N ASN A 257 6.42 -11.31 -1.18
CA ASN A 257 7.72 -11.42 -0.54
C ASN A 257 7.94 -12.81 0.10
N LYS A 258 9.14 -13.02 0.64
CA LYS A 258 9.59 -14.27 1.28
C LYS A 258 9.65 -14.20 2.80
N LEU A 259 9.10 -13.18 3.43
CA LEU A 259 9.26 -12.93 4.84
C LEU A 259 8.66 -14.03 5.73
N GLY A 260 7.61 -14.71 5.26
CA GLY A 260 6.92 -15.78 5.99
C GLY A 260 6.43 -16.94 5.13
N ALA A 261 6.81 -17.00 3.85
CA ALA A 261 6.42 -18.06 2.92
C ALA A 261 7.55 -18.39 1.95
N ALA A 262 7.60 -19.63 1.47
CA ALA A 262 8.48 -20.05 0.38
C ALA A 262 7.93 -19.53 -0.97
N SER A 263 8.07 -18.23 -1.22
CA SER A 263 7.52 -17.52 -2.38
C SER A 263 8.61 -16.77 -3.17
N VAL A 264 8.20 -15.82 -3.99
CA VAL A 264 9.09 -14.95 -4.76
C VAL A 264 8.84 -13.49 -4.40
N GLU A 265 9.90 -12.70 -4.39
CA GLU A 265 9.81 -11.25 -4.26
C GLU A 265 9.48 -10.67 -5.62
N ALA A 266 8.26 -10.20 -5.77
CA ALA A 266 7.77 -9.73 -7.05
C ALA A 266 6.67 -8.66 -6.91
N VAL A 267 6.49 -7.92 -7.99
CA VAL A 267 5.32 -7.07 -8.21
C VAL A 267 4.54 -7.62 -9.40
N THR A 268 3.28 -7.98 -9.16
CA THR A 268 2.40 -8.58 -10.16
C THR A 268 1.23 -7.65 -10.45
N VAL A 269 0.97 -7.40 -11.73
CA VAL A 269 -0.17 -6.61 -12.20
C VAL A 269 -1.24 -7.54 -12.73
N LEU A 270 -2.44 -7.41 -12.19
CA LEU A 270 -3.61 -8.21 -12.59
C LEU A 270 -4.72 -7.31 -13.16
N ARG A 271 -5.49 -7.88 -14.06
CA ARG A 271 -6.67 -7.25 -14.66
C ARG A 271 -7.86 -8.20 -14.58
N SER A 272 -9.01 -7.63 -14.29
CA SER A 272 -10.29 -8.33 -14.38
C SER A 272 -11.24 -7.61 -15.33
N SER A 273 -12.06 -8.38 -16.05
CA SER A 273 -13.16 -7.88 -16.87
C SER A 273 -14.54 -8.25 -16.31
N ASP A 274 -14.57 -9.00 -15.20
CA ASP A 274 -15.81 -9.56 -14.61
C ASP A 274 -16.05 -9.13 -13.15
N GLY A 275 -15.43 -8.01 -12.73
CA GLY A 275 -15.52 -7.48 -11.38
C GLY A 275 -14.79 -8.34 -10.35
N TYR A 276 -13.66 -8.88 -10.73
CA TYR A 276 -12.80 -9.74 -9.89
C TYR A 276 -13.50 -11.01 -9.40
N ARG A 277 -14.33 -11.62 -10.26
CA ARG A 277 -14.69 -13.05 -10.14
C ARG A 277 -13.54 -13.92 -10.65
N SER A 278 -12.78 -13.39 -11.62
CA SER A 278 -11.50 -13.90 -12.10
C SER A 278 -10.57 -12.76 -12.42
N ALA A 279 -9.26 -13.01 -12.43
CA ALA A 279 -8.27 -12.05 -12.90
C ALA A 279 -7.14 -12.74 -13.66
N GLN A 280 -6.56 -12.00 -14.62
CA GLN A 280 -5.44 -12.42 -15.42
C GLN A 280 -4.20 -11.63 -15.04
N VAL A 281 -3.06 -12.29 -14.96
CA VAL A 281 -1.76 -11.63 -14.80
C VAL A 281 -1.40 -10.99 -16.14
N LEU A 282 -1.19 -9.68 -16.11
CA LEU A 282 -0.70 -8.92 -17.28
C LEU A 282 0.83 -8.92 -17.33
N THR A 283 1.46 -8.75 -16.17
CA THR A 283 2.91 -8.78 -16.02
C THR A 283 3.26 -9.16 -14.59
N GLY A 284 4.40 -9.83 -14.43
CA GLY A 284 5.04 -10.08 -13.14
C GLY A 284 6.52 -9.72 -13.28
N GLN A 285 7.02 -8.93 -12.36
CA GLN A 285 8.42 -8.51 -12.32
C GLN A 285 9.04 -8.96 -11.00
N ALA A 286 10.14 -9.72 -11.07
CA ALA A 286 10.98 -9.99 -9.91
C ALA A 286 11.43 -8.66 -9.30
N TRP A 287 11.31 -8.55 -7.98
CA TRP A 287 11.66 -7.31 -7.30
C TRP A 287 13.15 -7.34 -6.91
N PRO A 288 13.93 -6.29 -7.27
CA PRO A 288 15.38 -6.34 -7.09
C PRO A 288 15.87 -5.97 -5.69
N ILE A 289 14.97 -5.46 -4.83
CA ILE A 289 15.31 -5.05 -3.45
C ILE A 289 14.64 -6.03 -2.49
N PRO A 290 15.37 -6.67 -1.57
CA PRO A 290 14.81 -7.65 -0.66
C PRO A 290 13.69 -7.11 0.24
N GLY A 291 12.79 -7.99 0.65
CA GLY A 291 11.74 -7.71 1.62
C GLY A 291 10.74 -6.63 1.20
N PRO A 292 10.22 -6.61 -0.06
CA PRO A 292 9.18 -5.67 -0.42
C PRO A 292 7.90 -6.02 0.35
N THR A 293 7.26 -5.01 0.95
CA THR A 293 6.03 -5.22 1.73
C THR A 293 4.79 -4.68 1.01
N THR A 294 4.75 -3.42 0.71
CA THR A 294 3.54 -2.80 0.17
C THR A 294 3.86 -1.74 -0.89
N ILE A 295 2.81 -1.16 -1.47
CA ILE A 295 2.91 -0.23 -2.58
C ILE A 295 1.98 0.97 -2.38
N ALA A 296 2.50 2.17 -2.60
CA ALA A 296 1.74 3.41 -2.61
C ALA A 296 1.61 3.99 -4.02
N ILE A 297 0.41 4.45 -4.36
CA ILE A 297 0.17 5.19 -5.59
C ILE A 297 0.35 6.69 -5.31
N SER A 298 1.18 7.33 -6.12
CA SER A 298 1.43 8.77 -6.06
C SER A 298 1.27 9.41 -7.44
N PRO A 299 1.21 10.74 -7.55
CA PRO A 299 1.22 11.44 -8.85
C PRO A 299 2.47 11.15 -9.70
N TYR A 300 3.52 10.64 -9.08
CA TYR A 300 4.82 10.37 -9.69
C TYR A 300 5.03 8.90 -10.05
N GLY A 301 4.04 8.06 -9.77
CA GLY A 301 4.04 6.62 -10.02
C GLY A 301 3.73 5.79 -8.78
N ALA A 302 3.78 4.48 -8.95
CA ALA A 302 3.60 3.50 -7.90
C ALA A 302 4.97 3.19 -7.26
N TYR A 303 5.10 3.34 -5.96
CA TYR A 303 6.34 3.09 -5.21
C TYR A 303 6.15 1.92 -4.26
N VAL A 304 7.02 0.93 -4.37
CA VAL A 304 7.08 -0.23 -3.49
C VAL A 304 8.08 0.04 -2.39
N LEU A 305 7.69 -0.27 -1.17
CA LEU A 305 8.50 -0.15 0.03
C LEU A 305 9.26 -1.45 0.30
N SER A 306 10.54 -1.33 0.62
CA SER A 306 11.40 -2.37 1.20
C SER A 306 12.04 -1.80 2.45
N GLY A 307 11.57 -2.24 3.62
CA GLY A 307 11.93 -1.70 4.94
C GLY A 307 12.91 -2.56 5.72
N ARG A 308 13.66 -3.46 5.07
CA ARG A 308 14.63 -4.38 5.70
C ARG A 308 14.03 -5.32 6.75
N LEU A 309 12.77 -5.72 6.55
CA LEU A 309 12.12 -6.64 7.49
C LEU A 309 12.80 -8.02 7.54
N GLU A 310 13.42 -8.44 6.45
CA GLU A 310 14.23 -9.67 6.41
C GLU A 310 15.42 -9.60 7.37
N VAL A 311 15.99 -8.42 7.60
CA VAL A 311 17.06 -8.19 8.58
C VAL A 311 16.50 -8.31 10.00
N LEU A 312 15.37 -7.63 10.30
CA LEU A 312 14.70 -7.73 11.60
C LEU A 312 14.35 -9.17 11.95
N LEU A 313 13.71 -9.89 11.03
CA LEU A 313 13.25 -11.26 11.27
C LEU A 313 14.40 -12.27 11.39
N SER A 314 15.59 -11.95 10.89
CA SER A 314 16.82 -12.73 11.10
C SER A 314 17.59 -12.32 12.37
N GLY A 315 17.09 -11.36 13.15
CA GLY A 315 17.72 -10.87 14.39
C GLY A 315 18.84 -9.86 14.16
N GLY A 316 18.92 -9.29 12.96
CA GLY A 316 19.87 -8.22 12.63
C GLY A 316 19.29 -6.83 12.88
N GLU A 317 20.10 -5.80 12.64
CA GLU A 317 19.72 -4.40 12.75
C GLU A 317 19.95 -3.65 11.44
N SER A 318 19.00 -2.81 11.07
CA SER A 318 19.11 -1.89 9.94
C SER A 318 18.21 -0.68 10.16
N ASP A 319 18.67 0.49 9.78
CA ASP A 319 17.92 1.74 9.70
C ASP A 319 17.62 2.15 8.25
N GLU A 320 18.10 1.37 7.29
CA GLU A 320 17.89 1.59 5.86
C GLU A 320 16.47 1.25 5.40
N PHE A 321 16.03 1.95 4.36
CA PHE A 321 14.84 1.60 3.59
C PHE A 321 14.99 2.04 2.13
N ASP A 322 14.18 1.44 1.27
CA ASP A 322 14.04 1.85 -0.12
C ASP A 322 12.58 2.00 -0.51
N LEU A 323 12.28 3.09 -1.22
CA LEU A 323 11.05 3.29 -1.97
C LEU A 323 11.41 3.26 -3.45
N ARG A 324 11.02 2.20 -4.16
CA ARG A 324 11.37 2.08 -5.58
C ARG A 324 10.13 2.11 -6.45
N ARG A 325 10.17 2.98 -7.47
CA ARG A 325 9.10 3.09 -8.45
C ARG A 325 9.06 1.83 -9.34
N PHE A 326 7.89 1.23 -9.39
CA PHE A 326 7.51 0.14 -10.25
C PHE A 326 7.26 0.58 -11.69
#